data_b68bad066b214a12d7ae736cb75b6d88
#
_entry.id   b68bad066b214a12d7ae736cb75b6d88
#
_cell.length_a   1.000
_cell.length_b   1.000
_cell.length_c   1.000
_cell.angle_alpha   90.00
_cell.angle_beta   90.00
_cell.angle_gamma   90.00
#
_symmetry.space_group_name_H-M   'P 1'
#
loop_
_entity.id
_entity.type
_entity.pdbx_description
1 polymer ?
#
loop_
_entity_poly.entity_id
_entity_poly.type
_entity_poly.pdbx_seq_one_letter_code
_entity_poly.pdbx_strand_id
1 'polypeptide(L)'
;VEMREHFDLGACTANRGHLIHYFEENGGILINCARVLRAENGQVIVSRNRAKTVPDPYCTWTPVLPENIVNPLAPRMTEQAYIEAFPADLIVMAAGTRGDDGLFLSAQENQVAPELYCIGDSSCAGKPGNIWECTKAAYQLAIRI
;
A
#
# COMPACT_ATOMS: atom_id res chain seq x y z
N VAL A 1 10.21 -0.26 -5.96
CA VAL A 1 10.56 -0.80 -4.62
C VAL A 1 9.29 -0.84 -3.78
N GLU A 2 8.98 -1.95 -3.16
CA GLU A 2 7.80 -2.17 -2.31
C GLU A 2 8.22 -2.78 -0.96
N MET A 3 7.68 -2.26 0.14
CA MET A 3 7.95 -2.80 1.48
C MET A 3 7.23 -4.13 1.74
N ARG A 4 6.10 -4.33 1.11
CA ARG A 4 5.29 -5.55 1.24
C ARG A 4 5.86 -6.69 0.41
N GLU A 5 5.31 -7.86 0.65
CA GLU A 5 5.67 -9.09 -0.09
C GLU A 5 5.23 -9.03 -1.55
N HIS A 6 4.13 -8.35 -1.84
CA HIS A 6 3.53 -8.28 -3.18
C HIS A 6 3.25 -6.84 -3.59
N PHE A 7 3.38 -6.60 -4.90
CA PHE A 7 3.05 -5.32 -5.52
C PHE A 7 1.56 -5.20 -5.78
N ASP A 8 1.05 -3.96 -5.71
CA ASP A 8 -0.29 -3.56 -6.17
C ASP A 8 -1.44 -4.44 -5.64
N LEU A 9 -1.41 -4.73 -4.34
CA LEU A 9 -2.43 -5.55 -3.67
C LEU A 9 -3.83 -4.90 -3.69
N GLY A 10 -3.94 -3.62 -4.03
CA GLY A 10 -5.21 -2.91 -4.15
C GLY A 10 -5.89 -3.06 -5.53
N ALA A 11 -5.17 -3.52 -6.55
CA ALA A 11 -5.73 -3.73 -7.86
C ALA A 11 -6.45 -5.09 -7.98
N CYS A 12 -7.43 -5.17 -8.88
CA CYS A 12 -8.02 -6.46 -9.20
C CYS A 12 -6.98 -7.38 -9.86
N THR A 13 -7.13 -8.69 -9.68
CA THR A 13 -6.13 -9.70 -10.09
C THR A 13 -5.77 -9.59 -11.58
N ALA A 14 -6.75 -9.35 -12.45
CA ALA A 14 -6.51 -9.23 -13.89
C ALA A 14 -5.65 -8.00 -14.23
N ASN A 15 -5.98 -6.83 -13.67
CA ASN A 15 -5.21 -5.61 -13.88
C ASN A 15 -3.81 -5.72 -13.31
N ARG A 16 -3.68 -6.30 -12.12
CA ARG A 16 -2.39 -6.53 -11.47
C ARG A 16 -1.47 -7.41 -12.33
N GLY A 17 -1.99 -8.53 -12.83
CA GLY A 17 -1.24 -9.42 -13.70
C GLY A 17 -0.75 -8.73 -14.97
N HIS A 18 -1.64 -7.96 -15.62
CA HIS A 18 -1.30 -7.20 -16.82
C HIS A 18 -0.22 -6.12 -16.54
N LEU A 19 -0.36 -5.37 -15.47
CA LEU A 19 0.60 -4.32 -15.12
C LEU A 19 1.99 -4.89 -14.80
N ILE A 20 2.06 -5.97 -14.04
CA ILE A 20 3.32 -6.63 -13.69
C ILE A 20 3.99 -7.17 -14.94
N HIS A 21 3.25 -7.86 -15.81
CA HIS A 21 3.76 -8.39 -17.07
C HIS A 21 4.27 -7.28 -18.00
N TYR A 22 3.49 -6.23 -18.20
CA TYR A 22 3.88 -5.07 -19.00
C TYR A 22 5.16 -4.39 -18.45
N PHE A 23 5.27 -4.28 -17.13
CA PHE A 23 6.44 -3.70 -16.50
C PHE A 23 7.69 -4.55 -16.71
N GLU A 24 7.57 -5.87 -16.58
CA GLU A 24 8.65 -6.83 -16.82
C GLU A 24 9.11 -6.81 -18.29
N GLU A 25 8.18 -6.85 -19.24
CA GLU A 25 8.50 -6.80 -20.68
C GLU A 25 9.24 -5.53 -21.09
N ASN A 26 9.02 -4.42 -20.37
CA ASN A 26 9.72 -3.16 -20.61
C ASN A 26 11.02 -3.02 -19.78
N GLY A 27 11.54 -4.11 -19.23
CA GLY A 27 12.81 -4.13 -18.50
C GLY A 27 12.72 -3.55 -17.09
N GLY A 28 11.51 -3.41 -16.54
CA GLY A 28 11.32 -2.99 -15.17
C GLY A 28 11.75 -4.04 -14.17
N ILE A 29 12.31 -3.61 -13.05
CA ILE A 29 12.75 -4.51 -11.96
C ILE A 29 11.86 -4.27 -10.74
N LEU A 30 11.17 -5.32 -10.29
CA LEU A 30 10.38 -5.31 -9.07
C LEU A 30 11.25 -5.75 -7.88
N ILE A 31 11.28 -4.93 -6.83
CA ILE A 31 12.01 -5.22 -5.60
C ILE A 31 11.01 -5.15 -4.45
N ASN A 32 10.58 -6.30 -3.96
CA ASN A 32 9.68 -6.44 -2.81
C ASN A 32 10.45 -6.66 -1.51
N CYS A 33 9.73 -6.67 -0.39
CA CYS A 33 10.30 -6.80 0.95
C CYS A 33 11.49 -5.86 1.16
N ALA A 34 11.38 -4.64 0.63
CA ALA A 34 12.48 -3.69 0.58
C ALA A 34 12.01 -2.28 0.99
N ARG A 35 12.83 -1.61 1.76
CA ARG A 35 12.56 -0.26 2.28
C ARG A 35 13.60 0.71 1.77
N VAL A 36 13.15 1.80 1.17
CA VAL A 36 14.04 2.93 0.84
C VAL A 36 14.46 3.60 2.15
N LEU A 37 15.76 3.71 2.37
CA LEU A 37 16.33 4.34 3.55
C LEU A 37 16.61 5.82 3.32
N ARG A 38 17.24 6.13 2.17
CA ARG A 38 17.60 7.50 1.78
C ARG A 38 17.93 7.56 0.30
N ALA A 39 17.99 8.76 -0.21
CA ALA A 39 18.49 9.08 -1.55
C ALA A 39 19.60 10.12 -1.42
N GLU A 40 20.75 9.85 -1.99
CA GLU A 40 21.93 10.71 -1.92
C GLU A 40 22.87 10.45 -3.10
N ASN A 41 23.54 11.50 -3.57
CA ASN A 41 24.58 11.40 -4.61
C ASN A 41 24.15 10.65 -5.88
N GLY A 42 22.90 10.84 -6.35
CA GLY A 42 22.39 10.15 -7.53
C GLY A 42 22.10 8.66 -7.32
N GLN A 43 21.97 8.24 -6.08
CA GLN A 43 21.65 6.85 -5.72
C GLN A 43 20.50 6.77 -4.73
N VAL A 44 19.77 5.67 -4.79
CA VAL A 44 18.78 5.27 -3.78
C VAL A 44 19.35 4.12 -2.97
N ILE A 45 19.40 4.30 -1.66
CA ILE A 45 19.87 3.30 -0.71
C ILE A 45 18.66 2.54 -0.17
N VAL A 46 18.67 1.24 -0.34
CA VAL A 46 17.55 0.36 -0.03
C VAL A 46 18.01 -0.74 0.94
N SER A 47 17.24 -0.97 1.98
CA SER A 47 17.35 -2.19 2.79
C SER A 47 16.42 -3.23 2.19
N ARG A 48 16.94 -4.32 1.69
CA ARG A 48 16.20 -5.40 1.04
C ARG A 48 16.34 -6.72 1.80
N ASN A 49 15.25 -7.42 1.99
CA ASN A 49 15.30 -8.79 2.47
C ASN A 49 15.66 -9.74 1.31
N ARG A 50 16.75 -10.49 1.44
CA ARG A 50 17.23 -11.46 0.44
C ARG A 50 17.12 -12.91 0.90
N ALA A 51 16.32 -13.19 1.93
CA ALA A 51 16.08 -14.56 2.37
C ALA A 51 15.44 -15.39 1.24
N LYS A 52 15.72 -16.67 1.21
CA LYS A 52 15.12 -17.61 0.25
C LYS A 52 13.59 -17.75 0.41
N THR A 53 13.06 -17.28 1.51
CA THR A 53 11.64 -17.28 1.84
C THR A 53 10.90 -16.04 1.36
N VAL A 54 11.60 -15.06 0.77
CA VAL A 54 10.97 -13.90 0.14
C VAL A 54 10.22 -14.38 -1.11
N PRO A 55 8.93 -14.05 -1.24
CA PRO A 55 8.14 -14.48 -2.39
C PRO A 55 8.63 -13.80 -3.69
N ASP A 56 8.34 -14.45 -4.80
CA ASP A 56 8.62 -13.90 -6.12
C ASP A 56 7.83 -12.59 -6.33
N PRO A 57 8.49 -11.45 -6.59
CA PRO A 57 7.83 -10.17 -6.81
C PRO A 57 6.94 -10.16 -8.06
N TYR A 58 7.19 -11.02 -9.03
CA TYR A 58 6.40 -11.16 -10.27
C TYR A 58 5.21 -12.11 -10.11
N CYS A 59 5.03 -12.71 -8.95
CA CYS A 59 3.88 -13.58 -8.68
C CYS A 59 2.57 -12.78 -8.72
N THR A 60 1.73 -13.07 -9.71
CA THR A 60 0.43 -12.42 -9.91
C THR A 60 -0.71 -13.14 -9.24
N TRP A 61 -0.48 -14.37 -8.81
CA TRP A 61 -1.50 -15.19 -8.17
C TRP A 61 -1.27 -15.30 -6.67
N THR A 62 -2.31 -14.99 -5.92
CA THR A 62 -2.36 -15.20 -4.47
C THR A 62 -3.66 -15.94 -4.14
N PRO A 63 -3.62 -16.95 -3.26
CA PRO A 63 -4.85 -17.62 -2.84
C PRO A 63 -5.80 -16.63 -2.17
N VAL A 64 -7.05 -16.64 -2.61
CA VAL A 64 -8.11 -15.87 -1.96
C VAL A 64 -8.61 -16.66 -0.76
N LEU A 65 -8.23 -16.23 0.42
CA LEU A 65 -8.66 -16.81 1.68
C LEU A 65 -9.58 -15.84 2.42
N PRO A 66 -10.52 -16.32 3.24
CA PRO A 66 -11.25 -15.46 4.15
C PRO A 66 -10.29 -14.64 5.05
N GLU A 67 -10.67 -13.41 5.38
CA GLU A 67 -9.80 -12.45 6.10
C GLU A 67 -9.23 -12.97 7.43
N ASN A 68 -9.90 -13.93 8.05
CA ASN A 68 -9.51 -14.52 9.34
C ASN A 68 -8.72 -15.85 9.20
N ILE A 69 -8.42 -16.27 7.97
CA ILE A 69 -7.69 -17.52 7.72
C ILE A 69 -6.30 -17.20 7.22
N VAL A 70 -5.30 -17.54 8.02
CA VAL A 70 -3.90 -17.52 7.60
C VAL A 70 -3.63 -18.77 6.75
N ASN A 71 -3.02 -18.59 5.58
CA ASN A 71 -2.62 -19.71 4.74
C ASN A 71 -1.63 -20.62 5.47
N PRO A 72 -2.01 -21.87 5.85
CA PRO A 72 -1.12 -22.75 6.59
C PRO A 72 0.09 -23.22 5.77
N LEU A 73 0.02 -23.06 4.43
CA LEU A 73 1.10 -23.44 3.52
C LEU A 73 1.99 -22.24 3.15
N ALA A 74 1.66 -21.04 3.64
CA ALA A 74 2.52 -19.88 3.40
C ALA A 74 3.88 -20.09 4.10
N PRO A 75 5.00 -19.97 3.38
CA PRO A 75 6.31 -20.06 3.99
C PRO A 75 6.45 -18.94 5.02
N ARG A 76 6.96 -19.25 6.20
CA ARG A 76 7.31 -18.21 7.17
C ARG A 76 8.52 -17.44 6.65
N MET A 77 8.31 -16.16 6.41
CA MET A 77 9.39 -15.29 5.93
C MET A 77 10.44 -15.13 7.04
N THR A 78 11.68 -15.35 6.66
CA THR A 78 12.84 -15.03 7.50
C THR A 78 13.44 -13.70 7.08
N GLU A 79 14.08 -12.98 7.99
CA GLU A 79 14.70 -11.71 7.68
C GLU A 79 16.19 -11.88 7.44
N GLN A 80 16.65 -11.47 6.24
CA GLN A 80 18.04 -11.29 5.88
C GLN A 80 18.19 -9.94 5.18
N ALA A 81 18.31 -8.87 5.96
CA ALA A 81 18.40 -7.52 5.44
C ALA A 81 19.80 -7.23 4.88
N TYR A 82 19.85 -6.76 3.63
CA TYR A 82 21.04 -6.25 2.96
C TYR A 82 20.81 -4.81 2.53
N ILE A 83 21.86 -4.02 2.61
CA ILE A 83 21.84 -2.65 2.10
C ILE A 83 22.41 -2.65 0.69
N GLU A 84 21.62 -2.16 -0.25
CA GLU A 84 21.96 -2.06 -1.67
C GLU A 84 21.80 -0.61 -2.12
N ALA A 85 22.64 -0.19 -3.05
CA ALA A 85 22.58 1.12 -3.67
C ALA A 85 22.24 0.96 -5.16
N PHE A 86 21.26 1.70 -5.62
CA PHE A 86 20.84 1.73 -7.02
C PHE A 86 21.04 3.13 -7.59
N PRO A 87 21.63 3.28 -8.78
CA PRO A 87 21.68 4.57 -9.44
C PRO A 87 20.26 5.05 -9.77
N ALA A 88 19.99 6.33 -9.63
CA ALA A 88 18.67 6.91 -9.89
C ALA A 88 18.79 8.34 -10.37
N ASP A 89 18.33 8.61 -11.59
CA ASP A 89 18.24 9.93 -12.18
C ASP A 89 16.93 10.63 -11.80
N LEU A 90 15.89 9.82 -11.54
CA LEU A 90 14.57 10.30 -11.12
C LEU A 90 14.00 9.36 -10.06
N ILE A 91 13.40 9.94 -9.03
CA ILE A 91 12.67 9.21 -7.98
C ILE A 91 11.21 9.63 -7.99
N VAL A 92 10.31 8.66 -8.16
CA VAL A 92 8.87 8.88 -8.08
C VAL A 92 8.35 8.33 -6.76
N MET A 93 7.78 9.19 -5.94
CA MET A 93 7.17 8.83 -4.66
C MET A 93 5.73 8.39 -4.88
N ALA A 94 5.47 7.10 -4.72
CA ALA A 94 4.14 6.48 -4.83
C ALA A 94 3.81 5.68 -3.55
N ALA A 95 4.06 6.29 -2.39
CA ALA A 95 3.98 5.63 -1.08
C ALA A 95 2.54 5.48 -0.55
N GLY A 96 1.53 5.79 -1.37
CA GLY A 96 0.13 5.79 -0.96
C GLY A 96 -0.28 7.02 -0.15
N THR A 97 -1.48 6.96 0.38
CA THR A 97 -2.07 8.02 1.20
C THR A 97 -2.45 7.49 2.57
N ARG A 98 -2.55 8.37 3.52
CA ARG A 98 -3.09 8.08 4.84
C ARG A 98 -4.20 9.06 5.14
N GLY A 99 -5.34 8.56 5.61
CA GLY A 99 -6.43 9.41 6.06
C GLY A 99 -6.00 10.28 7.25
N ASP A 100 -6.42 11.55 7.23
CA ASP A 100 -6.20 12.51 8.29
C ASP A 100 -7.57 12.93 8.85
N ASP A 101 -7.82 12.65 10.11
CA ASP A 101 -9.02 12.96 10.85
C ASP A 101 -8.84 14.16 11.81
N GLY A 102 -7.69 14.81 11.81
CA GLY A 102 -7.32 15.87 12.74
C GLY A 102 -8.30 17.04 12.74
N LEU A 103 -8.79 17.45 11.57
CA LEU A 103 -9.80 18.51 11.47
C LEU A 103 -11.13 18.10 12.10
N PHE A 104 -11.56 16.85 11.86
CA PHE A 104 -12.79 16.33 12.44
C PHE A 104 -12.72 16.26 13.97
N LEU A 105 -11.64 15.72 14.51
CA LEU A 105 -11.41 15.63 15.96
C LEU A 105 -11.37 17.02 16.61
N SER A 106 -10.68 17.99 15.99
CA SER A 106 -10.67 19.37 16.48
C SER A 106 -12.05 20.03 16.44
N ALA A 107 -12.83 19.79 15.39
CA ALA A 107 -14.20 20.32 15.29
C ALA A 107 -15.13 19.69 16.35
N GLN A 108 -14.93 18.41 16.65
CA GLN A 108 -15.68 17.69 17.68
C GLN A 108 -15.34 18.20 19.09
N GLU A 109 -14.06 18.37 19.41
CA GLU A 109 -13.58 18.93 20.68
C GLU A 109 -14.12 20.35 20.92
N ASN A 110 -14.15 21.18 19.89
CA ASN A 110 -14.63 22.55 19.97
C ASN A 110 -16.16 22.69 19.82
N GLN A 111 -16.88 21.58 19.64
CA GLN A 111 -18.34 21.54 19.49
C GLN A 111 -18.86 22.57 18.47
N VAL A 112 -18.18 22.66 17.31
CA VAL A 112 -18.45 23.70 16.30
C VAL A 112 -19.82 23.55 15.61
N ALA A 113 -20.44 22.37 15.70
CA ALA A 113 -21.79 22.10 15.19
C ALA A 113 -22.47 21.02 16.04
N PRO A 114 -23.83 21.01 16.11
CA PRO A 114 -24.58 20.01 16.85
C PRO A 114 -24.43 18.59 16.26
N GLU A 115 -24.17 18.47 14.97
CA GLU A 115 -23.91 17.21 14.28
C GLU A 115 -22.68 17.35 13.40
N LEU A 116 -21.77 16.38 13.51
CA LEU A 116 -20.53 16.30 12.76
C LEU A 116 -20.38 14.90 12.18
N TYR A 117 -20.06 14.84 10.91
CA TYR A 117 -19.87 13.57 10.20
C TYR A 117 -18.49 13.55 9.53
N CYS A 118 -17.77 12.45 9.72
CA CYS A 118 -16.52 12.19 9.05
C CYS A 118 -16.73 11.12 7.98
N ILE A 119 -16.45 11.43 6.73
CA ILE A 119 -16.60 10.51 5.59
C ILE A 119 -15.36 10.52 4.70
N GLY A 120 -15.26 9.54 3.83
CA GLY A 120 -14.12 9.41 2.93
C GLY A 120 -12.86 8.92 3.66
N ASP A 121 -11.70 9.29 3.15
CA ASP A 121 -10.40 8.86 3.70
C ASP A 121 -10.21 9.29 5.16
N SER A 122 -10.76 10.43 5.54
CA SER A 122 -10.69 10.93 6.92
C SER A 122 -11.44 10.06 7.93
N SER A 123 -12.46 9.30 7.50
CA SER A 123 -13.20 8.38 8.38
C SER A 123 -12.45 7.08 8.66
N CYS A 124 -11.42 6.80 7.90
CA CYS A 124 -10.60 5.58 7.97
C CYS A 124 -9.18 5.90 8.39
N ALA A 125 -9.01 6.60 9.53
CA ALA A 125 -7.68 6.97 10.03
C ALA A 125 -6.72 5.78 10.00
N GLY A 126 -5.67 5.90 9.20
CA GLY A 126 -4.64 4.88 9.05
C GLY A 126 -4.86 3.83 7.95
N LYS A 127 -5.98 3.85 7.22
CA LYS A 127 -6.20 3.01 6.03
C LYS A 127 -6.39 3.89 4.81
N PRO A 128 -5.78 3.58 3.66
CA PRO A 128 -6.10 4.28 2.42
C PRO A 128 -7.52 3.91 2.00
N GLY A 129 -8.36 4.91 1.74
CA GLY A 129 -9.66 4.72 1.14
C GLY A 129 -9.56 4.59 -0.39
N ASN A 130 -10.64 4.22 -1.01
CA ASN A 130 -10.81 4.28 -2.45
C ASN A 130 -12.08 5.05 -2.80
N ILE A 131 -12.18 5.48 -4.05
CA ILE A 131 -13.31 6.29 -4.53
C ILE A 131 -14.66 5.60 -4.26
N TRP A 132 -14.72 4.28 -4.40
CA TRP A 132 -15.94 3.51 -4.18
C TRP A 132 -16.39 3.55 -2.71
N GLU A 133 -15.47 3.36 -1.77
CA GLU A 133 -15.77 3.42 -0.33
C GLU A 133 -16.18 4.82 0.11
N CYS A 134 -15.50 5.85 -0.40
CA CYS A 134 -15.86 7.24 -0.14
C CYS A 134 -17.27 7.55 -0.66
N THR A 135 -17.59 7.14 -1.88
CA THR A 135 -18.92 7.33 -2.48
C THR A 135 -19.99 6.58 -1.70
N LYS A 136 -19.73 5.34 -1.31
CA LYS A 136 -20.62 4.53 -0.49
C LYS A 136 -20.89 5.19 0.87
N ALA A 137 -19.86 5.67 1.56
CA ALA A 137 -20.00 6.35 2.84
C ALA A 137 -20.86 7.63 2.73
N ALA A 138 -20.63 8.43 1.68
CA ALA A 138 -21.43 9.62 1.40
C ALA A 138 -22.91 9.28 1.13
N TYR A 139 -23.15 8.22 0.35
CA TYR A 139 -24.52 7.75 0.08
C TYR A 139 -25.25 7.28 1.35
N GLN A 140 -24.55 6.49 2.17
CA GLN A 140 -25.09 5.99 3.44
C GLN A 140 -25.40 7.11 4.43
N LEU A 141 -24.59 8.16 4.45
CA LEU A 141 -24.86 9.33 5.27
C LEU A 141 -26.06 10.11 4.75
N ALA A 142 -26.12 10.39 3.44
CA ALA A 142 -27.20 11.15 2.83
C ALA A 142 -28.61 10.53 3.01
N ILE A 143 -28.69 9.23 3.25
CA ILE A 143 -29.97 8.55 3.54
C ILE A 143 -30.39 8.73 5.01
N ARG A 144 -29.44 9.06 5.90
CA ARG A 144 -29.68 9.17 7.36
C ARG A 144 -30.02 10.58 7.83
N ILE A 145 -29.58 11.56 7.07
CA ILE A 145 -29.85 12.99 7.34
C ILE A 145 -30.98 13.48 6.43
#